data_f7bdee32a477ce115c5053b37f0c88da
#
_entry.id   f7bdee32a477ce115c5053b37f0c88da
#
_cell.length_a   1.000
_cell.length_b   1.000
_cell.length_c   1.000
_cell.angle_alpha   90.00
_cell.angle_beta   90.00
_cell.angle_gamma   90.00
#
_symmetry.space_group_name_H-M   'P 1'
#
loop_
_entity.id
_entity.type
_entity.pdbx_description
1 polymer ?
#
loop_
_entity_poly.entity_id
_entity_poly.type
_entity_poly.pdbx_seq_one_letter_code
_entity_poly.pdbx_strand_id
1 'polypeptide(L)'
;MPWSSADELLLEQVLDQNLSEKKIITYNDRFGYLNCQLKKSDVLSVISYKSQKKSHKINRENNGLIFDDSRFVNPLSSIDEKFDIVLMKIPKSVNLFELYLAQIVTCIKDDTAVYCSFMTRHFTKQLLAISNKYFEVVEQSLAKKKARLLILKKKKEVKENELINKVILSDGGILKQYYGVFSAKEIDQATQFFINNLHIEENTNQVLDLAAGNGVLGYTIQKQLPNCKIHLIDDFYLAVKSAKLNLKGDNVYFHYNDTLKEIEENSIDLVVCNPPFHFEYETNIEVSLRLFKEVSYCLKQGGKFQMVANRHINYGPHLERVFNNVIRVMHNDKFEIYNCIK
;
A
#
# COMPACT_ATOMS: atom_id res chain seq x y z
N MET A 1 4.67 18.45 -7.15
CA MET A 1 3.30 18.86 -6.75
C MET A 1 2.57 17.66 -6.18
N PRO A 2 1.74 17.80 -5.16
CA PRO A 2 1.01 16.69 -4.56
C PRO A 2 -0.15 16.12 -5.42
N TRP A 3 -0.45 16.71 -6.55
CA TRP A 3 -1.46 16.26 -7.52
C TRP A 3 -0.92 16.30 -8.95
N SER A 4 -1.64 15.70 -9.88
CA SER A 4 -1.31 15.58 -11.30
C SER A 4 -2.47 16.05 -12.19
N SER A 5 -2.23 16.18 -13.49
CA SER A 5 -3.30 16.49 -14.46
C SER A 5 -4.45 15.47 -14.44
N ALA A 6 -4.21 14.23 -13.97
CA ALA A 6 -5.25 13.23 -13.81
C ALA A 6 -6.20 13.59 -12.65
N ASP A 7 -5.68 14.14 -11.55
CA ASP A 7 -6.48 14.62 -10.41
C ASP A 7 -7.29 15.88 -10.80
N GLU A 8 -6.68 16.81 -11.55
CA GLU A 8 -7.37 17.98 -12.10
C GLU A 8 -8.54 17.59 -13.01
N LEU A 9 -8.31 16.60 -13.87
CA LEU A 9 -9.30 16.13 -14.82
C LEU A 9 -10.51 15.46 -14.14
N LEU A 10 -10.31 14.75 -13.01
CA LEU A 10 -11.41 14.23 -12.18
C LEU A 10 -12.25 15.37 -11.60
N LEU A 11 -11.61 16.38 -11.05
CA LEU A 11 -12.29 17.50 -10.45
C LEU A 11 -13.14 18.26 -11.49
N GLU A 12 -12.60 18.49 -12.68
CA GLU A 12 -13.32 19.15 -13.78
C GLU A 12 -14.65 18.47 -14.16
N GLN A 13 -14.77 17.13 -13.96
CA GLN A 13 -16.03 16.44 -14.28
C GLN A 13 -17.20 16.81 -13.39
N VAL A 14 -16.93 17.40 -12.23
CA VAL A 14 -17.95 17.64 -11.21
C VAL A 14 -18.08 19.10 -10.82
N LEU A 15 -17.12 19.98 -11.17
CA LEU A 15 -17.14 21.39 -10.76
C LEU A 15 -18.36 22.18 -11.27
N ASP A 16 -18.88 21.82 -12.45
CA ASP A 16 -20.03 22.50 -13.07
C ASP A 16 -21.37 21.95 -12.58
N GLN A 17 -21.35 20.94 -11.66
CA GLN A 17 -22.55 20.35 -11.11
C GLN A 17 -22.90 20.97 -9.76
N ASN A 18 -24.20 21.01 -9.43
CA ASN A 18 -24.62 21.30 -8.06
C ASN A 18 -24.31 20.08 -7.17
N LEU A 19 -23.24 20.19 -6.35
CA LEU A 19 -22.75 19.12 -5.50
C LEU A 19 -23.30 19.15 -4.07
N SER A 20 -24.11 20.14 -3.71
CA SER A 20 -24.56 20.35 -2.32
C SER A 20 -25.38 19.19 -1.75
N GLU A 21 -26.09 18.46 -2.62
CA GLU A 21 -26.92 17.31 -2.22
C GLU A 21 -26.35 15.96 -2.71
N LYS A 22 -25.15 15.98 -3.30
CA LYS A 22 -24.52 14.77 -3.85
C LYS A 22 -23.60 14.12 -2.85
N LYS A 23 -23.75 12.80 -2.68
CA LYS A 23 -22.79 11.95 -1.96
C LYS A 23 -21.69 11.54 -2.91
N ILE A 24 -20.45 11.80 -2.53
CA ILE A 24 -19.27 11.55 -3.36
C ILE A 24 -18.38 10.56 -2.63
N ILE A 25 -17.86 9.57 -3.35
CA ILE A 25 -16.81 8.69 -2.85
C ILE A 25 -15.54 8.84 -3.69
N THR A 26 -14.39 8.94 -3.01
CA THR A 26 -13.08 9.07 -3.67
C THR A 26 -12.19 7.88 -3.40
N TYR A 27 -11.45 7.45 -4.44
CA TYR A 27 -10.47 6.37 -4.37
C TYR A 27 -9.10 6.85 -4.83
N ASN A 28 -8.05 6.45 -4.12
CA ASN A 28 -6.67 6.76 -4.45
C ASN A 28 -6.37 8.27 -4.59
N ASP A 29 -7.06 9.10 -3.81
CA ASP A 29 -6.73 10.53 -3.63
C ASP A 29 -5.53 10.63 -2.68
N ARG A 30 -4.32 10.52 -3.24
CA ARG A 30 -3.07 10.25 -2.49
C ARG A 30 -2.80 11.24 -1.35
N PHE A 31 -3.04 12.52 -1.60
CA PHE A 31 -2.74 13.61 -0.65
C PHE A 31 -3.98 14.40 -0.23
N GLY A 32 -5.18 13.98 -0.64
CA GLY A 32 -6.41 14.66 -0.32
C GLY A 32 -6.68 15.90 -1.19
N TYR A 33 -6.16 15.93 -2.41
CA TYR A 33 -6.43 17.03 -3.34
C TYR A 33 -7.92 17.13 -3.66
N LEU A 34 -8.55 16.03 -4.10
CA LEU A 34 -9.98 16.00 -4.39
C LEU A 34 -10.80 16.30 -3.13
N ASN A 35 -10.44 15.68 -2.01
CA ASN A 35 -11.12 15.85 -0.74
C ASN A 35 -11.08 17.32 -0.25
N CYS A 36 -9.97 18.04 -0.45
CA CYS A 36 -9.87 19.47 -0.11
C CYS A 36 -10.66 20.38 -1.10
N GLN A 37 -10.66 20.06 -2.39
CA GLN A 37 -11.36 20.85 -3.40
C GLN A 37 -12.89 20.69 -3.29
N LEU A 38 -13.36 19.50 -2.92
CA LEU A 38 -14.78 19.18 -2.75
C LEU A 38 -15.32 19.54 -1.35
N LYS A 39 -14.75 20.56 -0.72
CA LYS A 39 -15.01 20.97 0.68
C LYS A 39 -16.46 21.27 1.04
N LYS A 40 -17.32 21.52 0.05
CA LYS A 40 -18.76 21.81 0.23
C LYS A 40 -19.65 20.58 0.05
N SER A 41 -19.06 19.41 -0.24
CA SER A 41 -19.77 18.17 -0.54
C SER A 41 -19.59 17.16 0.58
N ASP A 42 -20.50 16.21 0.68
CA ASP A 42 -20.35 15.04 1.55
C ASP A 42 -19.46 14.00 0.86
N VAL A 43 -18.18 13.96 1.26
CA VAL A 43 -17.16 13.12 0.63
C VAL A 43 -16.72 12.01 1.58
N LEU A 44 -16.88 10.74 1.15
CA LEU A 44 -16.24 9.59 1.76
C LEU A 44 -14.95 9.25 1.01
N SER A 45 -13.84 9.04 1.71
CA SER A 45 -12.56 8.72 1.09
C SER A 45 -12.10 7.32 1.45
N VAL A 46 -11.84 6.48 0.43
CA VAL A 46 -11.26 5.15 0.63
C VAL A 46 -9.74 5.28 0.72
N ILE A 47 -9.21 4.92 1.87
CA ILE A 47 -7.81 5.08 2.26
C ILE A 47 -7.13 3.72 2.31
N SER A 48 -6.13 3.54 1.47
CA SER A 48 -5.34 2.31 1.42
C SER A 48 -4.07 2.37 2.26
N TYR A 49 -3.51 3.57 2.49
CA TYR A 49 -2.28 3.76 3.24
C TYR A 49 -2.51 4.63 4.48
N LYS A 50 -1.86 4.30 5.59
CA LYS A 50 -1.90 5.11 6.81
C LYS A 50 -1.34 6.51 6.59
N SER A 51 -0.22 6.60 5.85
CA SER A 51 0.39 7.86 5.43
C SER A 51 -0.52 8.71 4.56
N GLN A 52 -1.37 8.10 3.72
CA GLN A 52 -2.40 8.79 2.94
C GLN A 52 -3.39 9.51 3.85
N LYS A 53 -3.92 8.83 4.88
CA LYS A 53 -4.84 9.43 5.86
C LYS A 53 -4.19 10.61 6.61
N LYS A 54 -2.92 10.47 7.01
CA LYS A 54 -2.14 11.56 7.64
C LYS A 54 -2.02 12.77 6.70
N SER A 55 -1.74 12.52 5.42
CA SER A 55 -1.64 13.59 4.41
C SER A 55 -2.95 14.32 4.22
N HIS A 56 -4.08 13.61 4.17
CA HIS A 56 -5.41 14.22 4.11
C HIS A 56 -5.65 15.12 5.32
N LYS A 57 -5.36 14.64 6.54
CA LYS A 57 -5.51 15.43 7.76
C LYS A 57 -4.72 16.73 7.68
N ILE A 58 -3.42 16.65 7.41
CA ILE A 58 -2.51 17.81 7.34
C ILE A 58 -3.00 18.80 6.25
N ASN A 59 -3.36 18.30 5.07
CA ASN A 59 -3.77 19.18 3.98
C ASN A 59 -5.13 19.83 4.23
N ARG A 60 -6.08 19.14 4.86
CA ARG A 60 -7.34 19.77 5.29
C ARG A 60 -7.09 20.86 6.31
N GLU A 61 -6.33 20.58 7.36
CA GLU A 61 -5.99 21.54 8.41
C GLU A 61 -5.25 22.76 7.84
N ASN A 62 -4.29 22.58 6.94
CA ASN A 62 -3.57 23.67 6.26
C ASN A 62 -4.49 24.54 5.36
N ASN A 63 -5.62 24.01 4.91
CA ASN A 63 -6.62 24.74 4.14
C ASN A 63 -7.79 25.23 5.00
N GLY A 64 -7.68 25.20 6.33
CA GLY A 64 -8.73 25.65 7.25
C GLY A 64 -9.98 24.78 7.23
N LEU A 65 -9.88 23.50 6.86
CA LEU A 65 -10.97 22.54 6.79
C LEU A 65 -10.95 21.58 7.97
N ILE A 66 -12.11 21.25 8.51
CA ILE A 66 -12.27 20.28 9.57
C ILE A 66 -11.92 18.88 9.03
N PHE A 67 -11.12 18.13 9.78
CA PHE A 67 -10.86 16.73 9.52
C PHE A 67 -11.83 15.87 10.32
N ASP A 68 -12.72 15.17 9.61
CA ASP A 68 -13.67 14.22 10.20
C ASP A 68 -13.19 12.78 9.91
N ASP A 69 -12.74 12.08 10.93
CA ASP A 69 -12.20 10.71 10.83
C ASP A 69 -13.24 9.69 10.34
N SER A 70 -14.52 9.91 10.61
CA SER A 70 -15.62 9.04 10.19
C SER A 70 -15.83 8.98 8.67
N ARG A 71 -15.32 9.99 7.94
CA ARG A 71 -15.41 10.06 6.47
C ARG A 71 -14.22 9.38 5.77
N PHE A 72 -13.49 8.52 6.48
CA PHE A 72 -12.36 7.75 5.93
C PHE A 72 -12.55 6.26 6.23
N VAL A 73 -12.60 5.44 5.19
CA VAL A 73 -12.79 3.99 5.25
C VAL A 73 -11.67 3.25 4.55
N ASN A 74 -11.50 1.96 4.85
CA ASN A 74 -10.50 1.13 4.21
C ASN A 74 -11.08 0.35 3.01
N PRO A 75 -10.24 -0.20 2.10
CA PRO A 75 -10.71 -0.90 0.90
C PRO A 75 -11.56 -2.15 1.13
N LEU A 76 -11.49 -2.75 2.33
CA LEU A 76 -12.31 -3.94 2.71
C LEU A 76 -13.46 -3.58 3.65
N SER A 77 -13.72 -2.31 3.88
CA SER A 77 -14.85 -1.88 4.72
C SER A 77 -16.17 -2.11 3.99
N SER A 78 -17.18 -2.58 4.70
CA SER A 78 -18.57 -2.50 4.24
C SER A 78 -18.98 -1.03 4.18
N ILE A 79 -19.68 -0.66 3.11
CA ILE A 79 -20.16 0.70 2.87
C ILE A 79 -21.66 0.62 2.59
N ASP A 80 -22.47 0.95 3.59
CA ASP A 80 -23.93 0.86 3.51
C ASP A 80 -24.57 2.03 2.75
N GLU A 81 -23.83 3.16 2.65
CA GLU A 81 -24.28 4.33 1.90
C GLU A 81 -24.25 4.08 0.39
N LYS A 82 -25.12 4.77 -0.35
CA LYS A 82 -25.13 4.80 -1.82
C LYS A 82 -24.65 6.16 -2.31
N PHE A 83 -23.72 6.15 -3.27
CA PHE A 83 -23.07 7.36 -3.80
C PHE A 83 -23.61 7.73 -5.17
N ASP A 84 -23.69 9.05 -5.41
CA ASP A 84 -24.11 9.65 -6.67
C ASP A 84 -22.93 9.82 -7.64
N ILE A 85 -21.72 9.98 -7.10
CA ILE A 85 -20.50 10.26 -7.87
C ILE A 85 -19.35 9.46 -7.28
N VAL A 86 -18.57 8.83 -8.15
CA VAL A 86 -17.33 8.16 -7.80
C VAL A 86 -16.18 8.80 -8.56
N LEU A 87 -15.14 9.21 -7.82
CA LEU A 87 -13.91 9.77 -8.39
C LEU A 87 -12.75 8.89 -7.99
N MET A 88 -12.08 8.27 -8.96
CA MET A 88 -10.94 7.39 -8.71
C MET A 88 -9.74 7.77 -9.58
N LYS A 89 -8.61 7.99 -8.96
CA LYS A 89 -7.33 7.92 -9.69
C LYS A 89 -6.92 6.46 -9.80
N ILE A 90 -6.79 5.96 -11.02
CA ILE A 90 -6.44 4.54 -11.25
C ILE A 90 -5.09 4.25 -10.59
N PRO A 91 -5.00 3.24 -9.68
CA PRO A 91 -3.74 2.86 -9.06
C PRO A 91 -2.82 2.15 -10.06
N LYS A 92 -1.51 2.11 -9.77
CA LYS A 92 -0.52 1.35 -10.56
C LYS A 92 -0.84 -0.14 -10.61
N SER A 93 -1.29 -0.71 -9.51
CA SER A 93 -1.69 -2.12 -9.43
C SER A 93 -3.04 -2.33 -10.09
N VAL A 94 -3.06 -3.10 -11.18
CA VAL A 94 -4.29 -3.48 -11.89
C VAL A 94 -5.21 -4.32 -11.00
N ASN A 95 -4.64 -5.17 -10.13
CA ASN A 95 -5.40 -5.94 -9.15
C ASN A 95 -6.06 -5.03 -8.09
N LEU A 96 -5.37 -3.98 -7.64
CA LEU A 96 -5.96 -3.00 -6.72
C LEU A 96 -7.12 -2.23 -7.39
N PHE A 97 -6.96 -1.90 -8.67
CA PHE A 97 -8.04 -1.31 -9.46
C PHE A 97 -9.27 -2.23 -9.49
N GLU A 98 -9.07 -3.53 -9.72
CA GLU A 98 -10.16 -4.52 -9.72
C GLU A 98 -10.84 -4.61 -8.34
N LEU A 99 -10.08 -4.61 -7.25
CA LEU A 99 -10.62 -4.61 -5.88
C LEU A 99 -11.46 -3.35 -5.62
N TYR A 100 -11.01 -2.20 -6.06
CA TYR A 100 -11.79 -0.96 -5.93
C TYR A 100 -13.10 -1.03 -6.74
N LEU A 101 -13.08 -1.52 -7.98
CA LEU A 101 -14.31 -1.67 -8.76
C LEU A 101 -15.31 -2.63 -8.12
N ALA A 102 -14.82 -3.73 -7.55
CA ALA A 102 -15.67 -4.67 -6.81
C ALA A 102 -16.34 -4.01 -5.61
N GLN A 103 -15.65 -3.15 -4.85
CA GLN A 103 -16.26 -2.39 -3.77
C GLN A 103 -17.22 -1.31 -4.30
N ILE A 104 -16.86 -0.60 -5.36
CA ILE A 104 -17.68 0.47 -5.96
C ILE A 104 -19.07 -0.05 -6.36
N VAL A 105 -19.16 -1.20 -7.03
CA VAL A 105 -20.47 -1.71 -7.49
C VAL A 105 -21.42 -2.04 -6.36
N THR A 106 -20.91 -2.27 -5.14
CA THR A 106 -21.75 -2.52 -3.96
C THR A 106 -22.31 -1.24 -3.34
N CYS A 107 -21.68 -0.07 -3.57
CA CYS A 107 -22.01 1.18 -2.89
C CYS A 107 -22.50 2.31 -3.82
N ILE A 108 -22.83 2.03 -5.07
CA ILE A 108 -23.36 3.02 -6.03
C ILE A 108 -24.83 2.73 -6.38
N LYS A 109 -25.51 3.76 -6.90
CA LYS A 109 -26.84 3.66 -7.52
C LYS A 109 -26.70 3.12 -8.95
N ASP A 110 -27.80 2.75 -9.60
CA ASP A 110 -27.77 2.15 -10.94
C ASP A 110 -27.37 3.15 -12.04
N ASP A 111 -27.71 4.42 -11.83
CA ASP A 111 -27.42 5.55 -12.74
C ASP A 111 -26.11 6.27 -12.43
N THR A 112 -25.37 5.86 -11.41
CA THR A 112 -24.11 6.48 -11.02
C THR A 112 -23.05 6.34 -12.12
N ALA A 113 -22.41 7.45 -12.49
CA ALA A 113 -21.23 7.45 -13.32
C ALA A 113 -19.96 7.37 -12.45
N VAL A 114 -19.05 6.47 -12.81
CA VAL A 114 -17.76 6.28 -12.14
C VAL A 114 -16.67 6.87 -13.04
N TYR A 115 -16.00 7.91 -12.54
CA TYR A 115 -14.92 8.58 -13.26
C TYR A 115 -13.57 8.08 -12.76
N CYS A 116 -12.80 7.44 -13.64
CA CYS A 116 -11.50 6.87 -13.31
C CYS A 116 -10.42 7.56 -14.15
N SER A 117 -9.56 8.36 -13.54
CA SER A 117 -8.50 9.09 -14.25
C SER A 117 -7.17 8.33 -14.27
N PHE A 118 -6.40 8.58 -15.33
CA PHE A 118 -5.05 8.03 -15.49
C PHE A 118 -4.20 8.91 -16.42
N MET A 119 -2.88 8.86 -16.24
CA MET A 119 -1.95 9.44 -17.22
C MET A 119 -1.85 8.49 -18.43
N THR A 120 -1.91 9.02 -19.66
CA THR A 120 -1.97 8.23 -20.90
C THR A 120 -0.85 7.19 -21.03
N ARG A 121 0.35 7.49 -20.53
CA ARG A 121 1.49 6.57 -20.52
C ARG A 121 1.30 5.32 -19.64
N HIS A 122 0.32 5.33 -18.74
CA HIS A 122 0.04 4.23 -17.81
C HIS A 122 -1.17 3.38 -18.24
N PHE A 123 -1.72 3.68 -19.41
CA PHE A 123 -2.84 2.92 -19.95
C PHE A 123 -2.42 1.50 -20.35
N THR A 124 -3.23 0.53 -19.98
CA THR A 124 -3.10 -0.86 -20.42
C THR A 124 -4.46 -1.41 -20.84
N LYS A 125 -4.48 -2.35 -21.80
CA LYS A 125 -5.71 -3.01 -22.23
C LYS A 125 -6.42 -3.77 -21.09
N GLN A 126 -5.66 -4.17 -20.05
CA GLN A 126 -6.21 -4.84 -18.88
C GLN A 126 -7.20 -3.95 -18.10
N LEU A 127 -6.98 -2.62 -18.08
CA LEU A 127 -7.93 -1.69 -17.45
C LEU A 127 -9.31 -1.77 -18.09
N LEU A 128 -9.38 -1.83 -19.43
CA LEU A 128 -10.66 -2.01 -20.13
C LEU A 128 -11.27 -3.39 -19.84
N ALA A 129 -10.47 -4.44 -19.90
CA ALA A 129 -10.95 -5.79 -19.64
C ALA A 129 -11.56 -5.92 -18.23
N ILE A 130 -10.90 -5.35 -17.23
CA ILE A 130 -11.41 -5.34 -15.85
C ILE A 130 -12.66 -4.46 -15.74
N SER A 131 -12.65 -3.24 -16.29
CA SER A 131 -13.84 -2.37 -16.27
C SER A 131 -15.08 -3.07 -16.86
N ASN A 132 -14.92 -3.79 -17.97
CA ASN A 132 -16.00 -4.53 -18.61
C ASN A 132 -16.52 -5.73 -17.78
N LYS A 133 -15.81 -6.20 -16.76
CA LYS A 133 -16.35 -7.20 -15.82
C LYS A 133 -17.45 -6.61 -14.94
N TYR A 134 -17.32 -5.34 -14.58
CA TYR A 134 -18.17 -4.68 -13.57
C TYR A 134 -19.19 -3.70 -14.16
N PHE A 135 -18.98 -3.22 -15.40
CA PHE A 135 -19.82 -2.21 -16.02
C PHE A 135 -20.16 -2.58 -17.47
N GLU A 136 -21.38 -2.22 -17.93
CA GLU A 136 -21.80 -2.43 -19.33
C GLU A 136 -21.20 -1.40 -20.27
N VAL A 137 -21.11 -0.16 -19.83
CA VAL A 137 -20.61 0.97 -20.62
C VAL A 137 -19.25 1.40 -20.08
N VAL A 138 -18.24 1.32 -20.95
CA VAL A 138 -16.86 1.72 -20.67
C VAL A 138 -16.39 2.65 -21.77
N GLU A 139 -16.36 3.96 -21.47
CA GLU A 139 -16.00 5.02 -22.41
C GLU A 139 -14.65 5.63 -22.05
N GLN A 140 -13.90 6.12 -23.02
CA GLN A 140 -12.68 6.89 -22.79
C GLN A 140 -12.89 8.34 -23.24
N SER A 141 -12.48 9.29 -22.40
CA SER A 141 -12.43 10.70 -22.79
C SER A 141 -11.32 10.98 -23.80
N LEU A 142 -11.37 12.16 -24.43
CA LEU A 142 -10.21 12.72 -25.13
C LEU A 142 -9.09 13.02 -24.12
N ALA A 143 -7.84 13.02 -24.60
CA ALA A 143 -6.70 13.36 -23.75
C ALA A 143 -6.64 14.86 -23.48
N LYS A 144 -6.46 15.23 -22.19
CA LYS A 144 -6.19 16.60 -21.73
C LYS A 144 -4.95 16.62 -20.87
N LYS A 145 -3.93 17.41 -21.20
CA LYS A 145 -2.64 17.49 -20.48
C LYS A 145 -2.00 16.10 -20.20
N LYS A 146 -2.06 15.19 -21.20
CA LYS A 146 -1.60 13.79 -21.08
C LYS A 146 -2.35 12.93 -20.05
N ALA A 147 -3.53 13.36 -19.60
CA ALA A 147 -4.46 12.57 -18.78
C ALA A 147 -5.71 12.20 -19.58
N ARG A 148 -6.38 11.12 -19.20
CA ARG A 148 -7.67 10.65 -19.71
C ARG A 148 -8.54 10.12 -18.59
N LEU A 149 -9.84 9.97 -18.88
CA LEU A 149 -10.79 9.26 -18.05
C LEU A 149 -11.22 7.94 -18.69
N LEU A 150 -11.45 6.93 -17.87
CA LEU A 150 -12.45 5.91 -18.13
C LEU A 150 -13.73 6.35 -17.42
N ILE A 151 -14.84 6.37 -18.14
CA ILE A 151 -16.17 6.71 -17.65
C ILE A 151 -16.97 5.40 -17.68
N LEU A 152 -17.33 4.91 -16.48
CA LEU A 152 -17.99 3.64 -16.32
C LEU A 152 -19.44 3.87 -15.89
N LYS A 153 -20.40 3.22 -16.58
CA LYS A 153 -21.84 3.38 -16.32
C LYS A 153 -22.53 2.03 -16.39
N LYS A 154 -23.70 1.94 -15.79
CA LYS A 154 -24.52 0.73 -15.75
C LYS A 154 -23.76 -0.43 -15.13
N LYS A 155 -23.74 -0.46 -13.80
CA LYS A 155 -23.09 -1.56 -13.05
C LYS A 155 -23.74 -2.91 -13.39
N LYS A 156 -22.93 -3.95 -13.44
CA LYS A 156 -23.35 -5.33 -13.61
C LYS A 156 -23.55 -6.00 -12.27
N GLU A 157 -24.40 -6.99 -12.23
CA GLU A 157 -24.40 -7.96 -11.13
C GLU A 157 -23.16 -8.84 -11.25
N VAL A 158 -22.31 -8.80 -10.24
CA VAL A 158 -21.07 -9.57 -10.19
C VAL A 158 -21.13 -10.50 -9.00
N LYS A 159 -20.80 -11.79 -9.22
CA LYS A 159 -20.66 -12.73 -8.10
C LYS A 159 -19.51 -12.27 -7.19
N GLU A 160 -19.76 -12.32 -5.89
CA GLU A 160 -18.70 -12.07 -4.92
C GLU A 160 -17.54 -13.04 -5.14
N ASN A 161 -16.36 -12.48 -5.36
CA ASN A 161 -15.10 -13.19 -5.42
C ASN A 161 -14.20 -12.67 -4.31
N GLU A 162 -13.48 -13.54 -3.66
CA GLU A 162 -12.57 -13.17 -2.55
C GLU A 162 -11.42 -12.24 -2.96
N LEU A 163 -11.20 -11.94 -4.22
CA LEU A 163 -10.10 -11.08 -4.74
C LEU A 163 -8.76 -11.30 -3.99
N ILE A 164 -8.43 -12.58 -3.77
CA ILE A 164 -7.25 -13.06 -3.07
C ILE A 164 -6.38 -13.85 -4.05
N ASN A 165 -5.09 -13.50 -4.11
CA ASN A 165 -4.07 -14.28 -4.80
C ASN A 165 -3.49 -15.34 -3.87
N LYS A 166 -3.03 -16.45 -4.45
CA LYS A 166 -2.21 -17.45 -3.78
C LYS A 166 -0.78 -17.36 -4.32
N VAL A 167 0.18 -17.25 -3.42
CA VAL A 167 1.61 -17.23 -3.73
C VAL A 167 2.23 -18.53 -3.21
N ILE A 168 2.83 -19.30 -4.11
CA ILE A 168 3.45 -20.59 -3.77
C ILE A 168 4.91 -20.33 -3.41
N LEU A 169 5.31 -20.81 -2.25
CA LEU A 169 6.69 -20.76 -1.77
C LEU A 169 7.52 -21.91 -2.34
N SER A 170 8.85 -21.77 -2.36
CA SER A 170 9.77 -22.81 -2.83
C SER A 170 9.70 -24.12 -2.02
N ASP A 171 9.28 -24.05 -0.77
CA ASP A 171 9.07 -25.20 0.11
C ASP A 171 7.66 -25.84 0.01
N GLY A 172 6.84 -25.39 -0.96
CA GLY A 172 5.46 -25.82 -1.18
C GLY A 172 4.42 -25.14 -0.29
N GLY A 173 4.83 -24.25 0.61
CA GLY A 173 3.91 -23.40 1.40
C GLY A 173 3.05 -22.50 0.50
N ILE A 174 1.85 -22.15 0.95
CA ILE A 174 0.94 -21.27 0.22
C ILE A 174 0.62 -20.07 1.09
N LEU A 175 0.98 -18.89 0.62
CA LEU A 175 0.54 -17.62 1.21
C LEU A 175 -0.64 -17.05 0.45
N LYS A 176 -1.56 -16.44 1.18
CA LYS A 176 -2.71 -15.71 0.63
C LYS A 176 -2.48 -14.22 0.74
N GLN A 177 -2.89 -13.47 -0.28
CA GLN A 177 -2.83 -12.01 -0.20
C GLN A 177 -3.96 -11.36 -0.98
N TYR A 178 -4.52 -10.30 -0.42
CA TYR A 178 -5.52 -9.49 -1.10
C TYR A 178 -4.95 -8.86 -2.39
N TYR A 179 -5.81 -8.64 -3.35
CA TYR A 179 -5.48 -7.92 -4.57
C TYR A 179 -4.87 -6.56 -4.24
N GLY A 180 -3.82 -6.17 -4.98
CA GLY A 180 -3.09 -4.93 -4.77
C GLY A 180 -1.82 -5.04 -3.94
N VAL A 181 -1.67 -6.09 -3.13
CA VAL A 181 -0.42 -6.35 -2.40
C VAL A 181 0.69 -6.74 -3.38
N PHE A 182 1.89 -6.29 -3.07
CA PHE A 182 3.09 -6.48 -3.90
C PHE A 182 3.34 -7.96 -4.21
N SER A 183 3.83 -8.22 -5.43
CA SER A 183 4.18 -9.57 -5.92
C SER A 183 3.01 -10.56 -5.94
N ALA A 184 2.02 -10.28 -6.81
CA ALA A 184 0.72 -10.96 -6.83
C ALA A 184 0.76 -12.43 -7.27
N LYS A 185 1.77 -12.89 -8.02
CA LYS A 185 1.81 -14.23 -8.63
C LYS A 185 2.88 -15.14 -8.03
N GLU A 186 3.98 -14.58 -7.61
CA GLU A 186 5.15 -15.31 -7.10
C GLU A 186 5.87 -14.44 -6.07
N ILE A 187 6.77 -15.00 -5.30
CA ILE A 187 7.63 -14.21 -4.41
C ILE A 187 8.52 -13.32 -5.27
N ASP A 188 8.64 -12.04 -4.87
CA ASP A 188 9.58 -11.12 -5.49
C ASP A 188 11.02 -11.66 -5.45
N GLN A 189 11.77 -11.48 -6.53
CA GLN A 189 13.14 -12.00 -6.65
C GLN A 189 14.08 -11.50 -5.54
N ALA A 190 13.95 -10.23 -5.12
CA ALA A 190 14.75 -9.70 -4.01
C ALA A 190 14.37 -10.39 -2.69
N THR A 191 13.09 -10.56 -2.42
CA THR A 191 12.59 -11.27 -1.23
C THR A 191 13.04 -12.73 -1.23
N GLN A 192 12.96 -13.44 -2.36
CA GLN A 192 13.44 -14.82 -2.46
C GLN A 192 14.96 -14.90 -2.22
N PHE A 193 15.74 -13.99 -2.81
CA PHE A 193 17.18 -13.91 -2.58
C PHE A 193 17.49 -13.64 -1.11
N PHE A 194 16.70 -12.79 -0.45
CA PHE A 194 16.84 -12.49 0.96
C PHE A 194 16.53 -13.70 1.85
N ILE A 195 15.41 -14.39 1.62
CA ILE A 195 15.03 -15.60 2.39
C ILE A 195 16.10 -16.67 2.32
N ASN A 196 16.67 -16.89 1.15
CA ASN A 196 17.73 -17.90 0.94
C ASN A 196 19.06 -17.59 1.67
N ASN A 197 19.25 -16.33 2.08
CA ASN A 197 20.47 -15.85 2.74
C ASN A 197 20.18 -15.20 4.12
N LEU A 198 18.95 -15.32 4.62
CA LEU A 198 18.56 -14.79 5.91
C LEU A 198 19.22 -15.57 7.03
N HIS A 199 19.94 -14.88 7.90
CA HIS A 199 20.58 -15.46 9.06
C HIS A 199 19.85 -15.04 10.35
N ILE A 200 19.30 -16.01 11.08
CA ILE A 200 18.59 -15.79 12.32
C ILE A 200 19.32 -16.54 13.44
N GLU A 201 19.68 -15.85 14.51
CA GLU A 201 20.31 -16.44 15.68
C GLU A 201 19.25 -17.15 16.54
N GLU A 202 19.61 -18.32 17.10
CA GLU A 202 18.68 -19.13 17.90
C GLU A 202 18.17 -18.40 19.17
N ASN A 203 18.95 -17.45 19.70
CA ASN A 203 18.60 -16.64 20.86
C ASN A 203 17.75 -15.39 20.51
N THR A 204 17.31 -15.25 19.26
CA THR A 204 16.44 -14.16 18.83
C THR A 204 15.04 -14.31 19.44
N ASN A 205 14.60 -13.34 20.25
CA ASN A 205 13.32 -13.39 20.95
C ASN A 205 12.27 -12.46 20.39
N GLN A 206 12.67 -11.34 19.79
CA GLN A 206 11.76 -10.34 19.22
C GLN A 206 12.25 -9.91 17.83
N VAL A 207 11.39 -10.06 16.84
CA VAL A 207 11.66 -9.70 15.45
C VAL A 207 10.64 -8.68 14.95
N LEU A 208 11.10 -7.73 14.13
CA LEU A 208 10.27 -6.81 13.39
C LEU A 208 10.43 -7.06 11.88
N ASP A 209 9.35 -7.43 11.20
CA ASP A 209 9.23 -7.46 9.74
C ASP A 209 8.71 -6.09 9.29
N LEU A 210 9.62 -5.27 8.74
CA LEU A 210 9.36 -3.89 8.33
C LEU A 210 8.98 -3.83 6.85
N ALA A 211 7.86 -3.18 6.54
CA ALA A 211 7.21 -3.20 5.23
C ALA A 211 6.84 -4.64 4.83
N ALA A 212 6.12 -5.30 5.73
CA ALA A 212 5.94 -6.75 5.75
C ALA A 212 5.20 -7.32 4.53
N GLY A 213 4.44 -6.52 3.78
CA GLY A 213 3.67 -6.99 2.65
C GLY A 213 2.67 -8.08 3.05
N ASN A 214 2.73 -9.24 2.41
CA ASN A 214 1.92 -10.40 2.78
C ASN A 214 2.48 -11.19 4.00
N GLY A 215 3.57 -10.70 4.61
CA GLY A 215 4.21 -11.30 5.78
C GLY A 215 5.15 -12.46 5.48
N VAL A 216 5.65 -12.60 4.25
CA VAL A 216 6.49 -13.74 3.86
C VAL A 216 7.77 -13.88 4.69
N LEU A 217 8.43 -12.76 5.05
CA LEU A 217 9.62 -12.80 5.91
C LEU A 217 9.23 -13.22 7.33
N GLY A 218 8.21 -12.60 7.91
CA GLY A 218 7.66 -13.00 9.21
C GLY A 218 7.23 -14.47 9.25
N TYR A 219 6.58 -14.97 8.20
CA TYR A 219 6.20 -16.39 8.06
C TYR A 219 7.43 -17.31 8.05
N THR A 220 8.46 -16.94 7.29
CA THR A 220 9.72 -17.70 7.25
C THR A 220 10.39 -17.75 8.62
N ILE A 221 10.39 -16.63 9.35
CA ILE A 221 10.95 -16.55 10.68
C ILE A 221 10.12 -17.37 11.69
N GLN A 222 8.78 -17.29 11.62
CA GLN A 222 7.90 -18.07 12.49
C GLN A 222 8.12 -19.59 12.34
N LYS A 223 8.41 -20.06 11.14
CA LYS A 223 8.74 -21.48 10.91
C LYS A 223 10.06 -21.91 11.57
N GLN A 224 11.06 -21.03 11.62
CA GLN A 224 12.37 -21.32 12.21
C GLN A 224 12.36 -21.12 13.74
N LEU A 225 11.68 -20.08 14.22
CA LEU A 225 11.59 -19.69 15.62
C LEU A 225 10.11 -19.55 16.07
N PRO A 226 9.39 -20.66 16.32
CA PRO A 226 7.96 -20.63 16.62
C PRO A 226 7.57 -19.82 17.86
N ASN A 227 8.48 -19.70 18.83
CA ASN A 227 8.24 -18.99 20.10
C ASN A 227 8.67 -17.51 20.06
N CYS A 228 9.30 -17.07 18.98
CA CYS A 228 9.72 -15.67 18.83
C CYS A 228 8.51 -14.74 18.73
N LYS A 229 8.59 -13.58 19.36
CA LYS A 229 7.61 -12.50 19.16
C LYS A 229 7.88 -11.84 17.82
N ILE A 230 6.88 -11.78 16.96
CA ILE A 230 7.01 -11.24 15.61
C ILE A 230 6.07 -10.05 15.45
N HIS A 231 6.65 -8.89 15.22
CA HIS A 231 5.93 -7.66 14.84
C HIS A 231 5.98 -7.51 13.32
N LEU A 232 4.84 -7.34 12.68
CA LEU A 232 4.74 -7.03 11.25
C LEU A 232 4.14 -5.65 11.10
N ILE A 233 4.83 -4.76 10.41
CA ILE A 233 4.37 -3.39 10.19
C ILE A 233 4.35 -3.05 8.71
N ASP A 234 3.24 -2.45 8.26
CA ASP A 234 3.10 -1.96 6.90
C ASP A 234 2.19 -0.74 6.85
N ASP A 235 2.51 0.20 5.98
CA ASP A 235 1.70 1.38 5.68
C ASP A 235 0.45 1.04 4.86
N PHE A 236 0.48 -0.07 4.12
CA PHE A 236 -0.59 -0.52 3.25
C PHE A 236 -1.58 -1.44 3.98
N TYR A 237 -2.84 -1.02 4.09
CA TYR A 237 -3.88 -1.77 4.80
C TYR A 237 -4.04 -3.21 4.34
N LEU A 238 -4.05 -3.42 3.01
CA LEU A 238 -4.24 -4.75 2.42
C LEU A 238 -3.03 -5.66 2.67
N ALA A 239 -1.83 -5.11 2.83
CA ALA A 239 -0.64 -5.85 3.23
C ALA A 239 -0.81 -6.41 4.65
N VAL A 240 -1.17 -5.58 5.61
CA VAL A 240 -1.43 -5.99 7.00
C VAL A 240 -2.54 -7.04 7.07
N LYS A 241 -3.62 -6.86 6.30
CA LYS A 241 -4.71 -7.85 6.21
C LYS A 241 -4.25 -9.17 5.59
N SER A 242 -3.37 -9.11 4.58
CA SER A 242 -2.80 -10.31 3.96
C SER A 242 -1.86 -11.05 4.91
N ALA A 243 -1.00 -10.35 5.63
CA ALA A 243 -0.14 -10.96 6.64
C ALA A 243 -0.96 -11.70 7.72
N LYS A 244 -2.11 -11.14 8.13
CA LYS A 244 -3.06 -11.80 9.05
C LYS A 244 -3.70 -13.09 8.51
N LEU A 245 -3.73 -13.30 7.19
CA LEU A 245 -4.17 -14.58 6.61
C LEU A 245 -3.11 -15.67 6.77
N ASN A 246 -1.83 -15.28 6.83
CA ASN A 246 -0.68 -16.17 6.71
C ASN A 246 -0.01 -16.52 8.05
N LEU A 247 0.02 -15.59 9.00
CA LEU A 247 0.63 -15.80 10.31
C LEU A 247 -0.45 -15.90 11.39
N LYS A 248 -0.22 -16.79 12.36
CA LYS A 248 -1.14 -17.04 13.48
C LYS A 248 -0.32 -17.22 14.76
N GLY A 249 -0.95 -16.97 15.89
CA GLY A 249 -0.39 -17.15 17.24
C GLY A 249 -0.46 -15.88 18.08
N ASP A 250 -0.45 -16.05 19.39
CA ASP A 250 -0.53 -14.95 20.36
C ASP A 250 0.78 -14.14 20.44
N ASN A 251 1.84 -14.64 19.81
CA ASN A 251 3.15 -13.99 19.70
C ASN A 251 3.34 -13.22 18.38
N VAL A 252 2.26 -13.02 17.58
CA VAL A 252 2.33 -12.28 16.31
C VAL A 252 1.50 -11.02 16.39
N TYR A 253 2.15 -9.88 16.17
CA TYR A 253 1.58 -8.54 16.30
C TYR A 253 1.57 -7.82 14.96
N PHE A 254 0.42 -7.27 14.57
CA PHE A 254 0.22 -6.62 13.28
C PHE A 254 -0.05 -5.13 13.46
N HIS A 255 0.76 -4.28 12.83
CA HIS A 255 0.68 -2.84 12.92
C HIS A 255 0.37 -2.21 11.55
N TYR A 256 -0.77 -1.51 11.46
CA TYR A 256 -1.09 -0.70 10.30
C TYR A 256 -0.56 0.72 10.53
N ASN A 257 0.69 0.95 10.20
CA ASN A 257 1.36 2.22 10.44
C ASN A 257 2.49 2.48 9.44
N ASP A 258 2.81 3.77 9.22
CA ASP A 258 3.90 4.26 8.37
C ASP A 258 5.13 4.68 9.19
N THR A 259 5.13 4.44 10.51
CA THR A 259 6.23 4.73 11.46
C THR A 259 6.36 3.62 12.48
N LEU A 260 7.53 3.53 13.14
CA LEU A 260 7.80 2.56 14.21
C LEU A 260 7.52 3.10 15.61
N LYS A 261 6.80 4.21 15.77
CA LYS A 261 6.54 4.85 17.06
C LYS A 261 5.76 3.99 18.06
N GLU A 262 5.07 2.94 17.59
CA GLU A 262 4.35 1.98 18.43
C GLU A 262 5.26 0.85 18.94
N ILE A 263 6.48 0.73 18.40
CA ILE A 263 7.48 -0.24 18.82
C ILE A 263 8.32 0.38 19.92
N GLU A 264 8.48 -0.33 21.02
CA GLU A 264 9.22 0.10 22.17
C GLU A 264 10.71 0.27 21.87
N GLU A 265 11.33 1.28 22.47
CA GLU A 265 12.77 1.52 22.36
C GLU A 265 13.58 0.34 22.89
N ASN A 266 14.69 -0.01 22.22
CA ASN A 266 15.62 -1.08 22.62
C ASN A 266 14.92 -2.43 22.91
N SER A 267 13.85 -2.76 22.15
CA SER A 267 13.08 -3.98 22.38
C SER A 267 13.35 -5.08 21.35
N ILE A 268 13.78 -4.74 20.14
CA ILE A 268 13.89 -5.65 19.01
C ILE A 268 15.31 -6.21 18.89
N ASP A 269 15.42 -7.55 18.74
CA ASP A 269 16.70 -8.23 18.51
C ASP A 269 17.09 -8.22 17.03
N LEU A 270 16.10 -8.42 16.14
CA LEU A 270 16.30 -8.47 14.69
C LEU A 270 15.20 -7.70 13.96
N VAL A 271 15.59 -6.79 13.08
CA VAL A 271 14.70 -6.21 12.08
C VAL A 271 15.04 -6.78 10.71
N VAL A 272 14.02 -7.24 9.98
CA VAL A 272 14.15 -7.68 8.58
C VAL A 272 13.34 -6.76 7.68
N CYS A 273 13.85 -6.48 6.47
CA CYS A 273 13.18 -5.56 5.55
C CYS A 273 13.53 -5.83 4.09
N ASN A 274 12.51 -5.82 3.24
CA ASN A 274 12.65 -5.50 1.82
C ASN A 274 12.04 -4.11 1.62
N PRO A 275 12.82 -3.01 1.71
CA PRO A 275 12.28 -1.67 1.85
C PRO A 275 11.51 -1.22 0.61
N PRO A 276 10.43 -0.44 0.79
CA PRO A 276 9.73 0.18 -0.32
C PRO A 276 10.62 1.26 -0.95
N PHE A 277 11.00 1.09 -2.21
CA PHE A 277 11.76 2.08 -2.98
C PHE A 277 10.94 2.72 -4.11
N HIS A 278 9.70 2.26 -4.29
CA HIS A 278 8.74 2.85 -5.20
C HIS A 278 7.45 3.19 -4.48
N PHE A 279 6.98 4.41 -4.67
CA PHE A 279 5.61 4.77 -4.33
C PHE A 279 4.87 5.05 -5.64
N GLU A 280 4.00 4.12 -6.04
CA GLU A 280 3.36 4.10 -7.37
C GLU A 280 4.43 4.16 -8.51
N TYR A 281 4.51 5.30 -9.22
CA TYR A 281 5.40 5.49 -10.36
C TYR A 281 6.66 6.30 -10.03
N GLU A 282 6.88 6.68 -8.77
CA GLU A 282 8.01 7.49 -8.32
C GLU A 282 8.96 6.66 -7.45
N THR A 283 10.26 6.80 -7.69
CA THR A 283 11.29 6.26 -6.81
C THR A 283 11.57 7.30 -5.73
N ASN A 284 11.34 6.95 -4.48
CA ASN A 284 11.63 7.84 -3.35
C ASN A 284 12.22 7.03 -2.19
N ILE A 285 13.47 7.28 -1.88
CA ILE A 285 14.18 6.61 -0.78
C ILE A 285 14.02 7.34 0.57
N GLU A 286 13.46 8.56 0.61
CA GLU A 286 13.35 9.36 1.83
C GLU A 286 12.56 8.64 2.92
N VAL A 287 11.50 7.91 2.53
CA VAL A 287 10.71 7.10 3.46
C VAL A 287 11.60 6.02 4.09
N SER A 288 12.40 5.30 3.26
CA SER A 288 13.32 4.27 3.75
C SER A 288 14.37 4.88 4.68
N LEU A 289 14.95 6.04 4.34
CA LEU A 289 15.96 6.72 5.17
C LEU A 289 15.40 7.16 6.53
N ARG A 290 14.14 7.62 6.56
CA ARG A 290 13.45 7.91 7.81
C ARG A 290 13.28 6.65 8.65
N LEU A 291 12.79 5.57 8.04
CA LEU A 291 12.56 4.30 8.72
C LEU A 291 13.85 3.68 9.27
N PHE A 292 15.01 3.83 8.61
CA PHE A 292 16.29 3.34 9.12
C PHE A 292 16.67 3.97 10.47
N LYS A 293 16.38 5.28 10.67
CA LYS A 293 16.58 5.96 11.97
C LYS A 293 15.63 5.39 13.03
N GLU A 294 14.37 5.15 12.66
CA GLU A 294 13.39 4.57 13.57
C GLU A 294 13.74 3.12 13.93
N VAL A 295 14.32 2.34 12.98
CA VAL A 295 14.86 1.00 13.22
C VAL A 295 15.98 1.02 14.26
N SER A 296 16.96 1.94 14.10
CA SER A 296 18.03 2.08 15.09
C SER A 296 17.51 2.39 16.50
N TYR A 297 16.42 3.15 16.61
CA TYR A 297 15.79 3.44 17.90
C TYR A 297 15.17 2.18 18.54
N CYS A 298 14.46 1.35 17.77
CA CYS A 298 13.79 0.15 18.26
C CYS A 298 14.75 -1.02 18.57
N LEU A 299 15.87 -1.11 17.88
CA LEU A 299 16.86 -2.18 18.09
C LEU A 299 17.52 -2.09 19.46
N LYS A 300 17.74 -3.25 20.09
CA LYS A 300 18.62 -3.41 21.25
C LYS A 300 20.08 -3.09 20.88
N GLN A 301 20.92 -2.80 21.89
CA GLN A 301 22.37 -2.77 21.67
C GLN A 301 22.85 -4.14 21.19
N GLY A 302 23.64 -4.17 20.09
CA GLY A 302 24.03 -5.39 19.40
C GLY A 302 22.92 -6.04 18.55
N GLY A 303 21.72 -5.49 18.56
CA GLY A 303 20.61 -5.90 17.68
C GLY A 303 20.93 -5.66 16.22
N LYS A 304 20.32 -6.47 15.35
CA LYS A 304 20.67 -6.53 13.92
C LYS A 304 19.52 -6.00 13.04
N PHE A 305 19.89 -5.24 12.01
CA PHE A 305 19.01 -4.90 10.90
C PHE A 305 19.51 -5.57 9.62
N GLN A 306 18.75 -6.53 9.12
CA GLN A 306 19.03 -7.21 7.86
C GLN A 306 18.05 -6.73 6.79
N MET A 307 18.57 -6.30 5.65
CA MET A 307 17.73 -5.85 4.53
C MET A 307 18.29 -6.26 3.19
N VAL A 308 17.38 -6.49 2.25
CA VAL A 308 17.73 -6.64 0.83
C VAL A 308 17.44 -5.36 0.07
N ALA A 309 18.28 -5.02 -0.89
CA ALA A 309 18.09 -3.85 -1.74
C ALA A 309 18.55 -4.09 -3.17
N ASN A 310 17.99 -3.33 -4.11
CA ASN A 310 18.56 -3.23 -5.46
C ASN A 310 19.88 -2.49 -5.41
N ARG A 311 20.93 -3.04 -6.00
CA ARG A 311 22.29 -2.47 -6.01
C ARG A 311 22.37 -1.03 -6.51
N HIS A 312 21.55 -0.68 -7.52
CA HIS A 312 21.56 0.67 -8.09
C HIS A 312 21.07 1.77 -7.13
N ILE A 313 20.41 1.41 -6.01
CA ILE A 313 19.93 2.38 -5.01
C ILE A 313 21.07 2.80 -4.08
N ASN A 314 22.07 1.94 -3.86
CA ASN A 314 23.25 2.19 -3.05
C ASN A 314 22.94 2.71 -1.63
N TYR A 315 22.25 1.90 -0.84
CA TYR A 315 21.90 2.25 0.55
C TYR A 315 23.08 2.30 1.53
N GLY A 316 24.23 1.66 1.21
CA GLY A 316 25.40 1.56 2.10
C GLY A 316 25.76 2.88 2.80
N PRO A 317 26.09 3.96 2.06
CA PRO A 317 26.44 5.25 2.68
C PRO A 317 25.36 5.88 3.57
N HIS A 318 24.10 5.52 3.34
CA HIS A 318 22.99 5.99 4.18
C HIS A 318 22.86 5.19 5.47
N LEU A 319 23.09 3.88 5.41
CA LEU A 319 23.09 2.98 6.56
C LEU A 319 24.25 3.30 7.52
N GLU A 320 25.45 3.57 6.99
CA GLU A 320 26.65 3.96 7.76
C GLU A 320 26.47 5.25 8.58
N ARG A 321 25.50 6.10 8.24
CA ARG A 321 25.14 7.28 9.02
C ARG A 321 24.25 6.99 10.22
N VAL A 322 23.72 5.79 10.31
CA VAL A 322 22.71 5.40 11.31
C VAL A 322 23.18 4.25 12.19
N PHE A 323 23.98 3.33 11.64
CA PHE A 323 24.43 2.13 12.32
C PHE A 323 25.95 2.12 12.50
N ASN A 324 26.42 1.57 13.63
CA ASN A 324 27.83 1.52 13.98
C ASN A 324 28.65 0.59 13.08
N ASN A 325 28.02 -0.49 12.60
CA ASN A 325 28.67 -1.46 11.74
C ASN A 325 27.70 -1.85 10.62
N VAL A 326 28.13 -1.70 9.38
CA VAL A 326 27.35 -2.00 8.16
C VAL A 326 28.15 -2.96 7.28
N ILE A 327 27.67 -4.17 7.15
CA ILE A 327 28.34 -5.23 6.37
C ILE A 327 27.43 -5.64 5.22
N ARG A 328 27.96 -5.61 4.00
CA ARG A 328 27.31 -6.24 2.86
C ARG A 328 27.64 -7.73 2.88
N VAL A 329 26.71 -8.55 3.39
CA VAL A 329 26.94 -9.98 3.64
C VAL A 329 26.79 -10.86 2.40
N MET A 330 25.97 -10.42 1.42
CA MET A 330 25.72 -11.14 0.18
C MET A 330 25.37 -10.19 -0.95
N HIS A 331 25.70 -10.55 -2.18
CA HIS A 331 25.24 -9.81 -3.37
C HIS A 331 25.21 -10.71 -4.62
N ASN A 332 24.41 -10.31 -5.59
CA ASN A 332 24.42 -10.80 -6.96
C ASN A 332 24.41 -9.59 -7.94
N ASP A 333 24.13 -9.81 -9.20
CA ASP A 333 24.12 -8.73 -10.21
C ASP A 333 23.05 -7.68 -9.97
N LYS A 334 21.94 -8.02 -9.32
CA LYS A 334 20.78 -7.16 -9.11
C LYS A 334 20.62 -6.68 -7.68
N PHE A 335 20.91 -7.54 -6.71
CA PHE A 335 20.58 -7.34 -5.30
C PHE A 335 21.80 -7.40 -4.40
N GLU A 336 21.71 -6.77 -3.26
CA GLU A 336 22.66 -6.87 -2.16
C GLU A 336 21.91 -6.97 -0.82
N ILE A 337 22.50 -7.70 0.13
CA ILE A 337 21.98 -7.85 1.48
C ILE A 337 22.94 -7.16 2.44
N TYR A 338 22.39 -6.26 3.23
CA TYR A 338 23.07 -5.59 4.32
C TYR A 338 22.73 -6.23 5.66
N ASN A 339 23.73 -6.34 6.54
CA ASN A 339 23.58 -6.61 7.95
C ASN A 339 24.17 -5.43 8.73
N CYS A 340 23.32 -4.70 9.43
CA CYS A 340 23.69 -3.52 10.20
C CYS A 340 23.55 -3.84 11.68
N ILE A 341 24.49 -3.38 12.52
CA ILE A 341 24.50 -3.60 13.97
C ILE A 341 24.35 -2.23 14.66
N LYS A 342 23.41 -2.15 15.63
CA LYS A 342 23.28 -0.97 16.49
C LYS A 342 24.41 -0.82 17.46
#